data_dbc58fda9172e6c924547bb3b0cefeaa
#
_entry.id   dbc58fda9172e6c924547bb3b0cefeaa
#
_cell.length_a   1.000
_cell.length_b   1.000
_cell.length_c   1.000
_cell.angle_alpha   90.00
_cell.angle_beta   90.00
_cell.angle_gamma   90.00
#
_symmetry.space_group_name_H-M   'P 1'
#
loop_
_entity.id
_entity.type
_entity.pdbx_description
1 polymer ?
#
loop_
_entity_poly.entity_id
_entity_poly.type
_entity_poly.pdbx_seq_one_letter_code
_entity_poly.pdbx_strand_id
1 'polypeptide(L)'
;MTNSRNKGVSYERELSKLFEAELGVERPQRRLEQTREVDMGDLVLGDDLFMIEAKRYAASSGGWFRPEWWAQAKSAAAKHNMIPVLVYRYDRLPNRFVFPIFVIQPDYCVDDQFGWPTEGNAMSPVVVDQEVAMMVFREWLVI
;
A
#
# COMPACT_ATOMS: atom_id res chain seq x y z
N MET A 1 16.91 6.05 21.25
CA MET A 1 15.49 5.79 20.93
C MET A 1 15.18 6.30 19.54
N THR A 2 14.67 5.43 18.67
CA THR A 2 14.38 5.82 17.29
C THR A 2 13.09 6.64 17.25
N ASN A 3 13.16 7.82 16.67
CA ASN A 3 12.00 8.66 16.46
C ASN A 3 11.05 7.96 15.46
N SER A 4 9.76 7.93 15.74
CA SER A 4 8.76 7.31 14.87
C SER A 4 8.75 7.89 13.45
N ARG A 5 9.04 9.18 13.30
CA ARG A 5 9.17 9.85 12.02
C ARG A 5 10.32 9.26 11.20
N ASN A 6 11.50 9.10 11.82
CA ASN A 6 12.67 8.51 11.16
C ASN A 6 12.43 7.06 10.78
N LYS A 7 11.73 6.31 11.64
CA LYS A 7 11.33 4.93 11.40
C LYS A 7 10.44 4.83 10.16
N GLY A 8 9.49 5.73 10.00
CA GLY A 8 8.60 5.78 8.85
C GLY A 8 9.35 6.07 7.55
N VAL A 9 10.20 7.07 7.53
CA VAL A 9 11.01 7.44 6.35
C VAL A 9 11.94 6.30 5.97
N SER A 10 12.57 5.65 6.95
CA SER A 10 13.45 4.51 6.72
C SER A 10 12.68 3.34 6.09
N TYR A 11 11.47 3.06 6.55
CA TYR A 11 10.64 1.99 6.02
C TYR A 11 10.20 2.28 4.58
N GLU A 12 9.82 3.51 4.27
CA GLU A 12 9.49 3.90 2.89
C GLU A 12 10.66 3.65 1.94
N ARG A 13 11.87 3.96 2.37
CA ARG A 13 13.09 3.69 1.58
C ARG A 13 13.32 2.19 1.37
N GLU A 14 13.13 1.40 2.43
CA GLU A 14 13.20 -0.06 2.33
C GLU A 14 12.24 -0.60 1.29
N LEU A 15 10.98 -0.15 1.33
CA LEU A 15 9.95 -0.57 0.39
C LEU A 15 10.27 -0.15 -1.02
N SER A 16 10.78 1.07 -1.23
CA SER A 16 11.19 1.55 -2.55
C SER A 16 12.26 0.65 -3.16
N LYS A 17 13.25 0.25 -2.37
CA LYS A 17 14.31 -0.67 -2.82
C LYS A 17 13.76 -2.05 -3.11
N LEU A 18 12.82 -2.52 -2.31
CA LEU A 18 12.16 -3.80 -2.51
C LEU A 18 11.42 -3.82 -3.85
N PHE A 19 10.62 -2.80 -4.12
CA PHE A 19 9.87 -2.71 -5.38
C PHE A 19 10.80 -2.64 -6.58
N GLU A 20 11.87 -1.87 -6.50
CA GLU A 20 12.88 -1.79 -7.55
C GLU A 20 13.51 -3.15 -7.82
N ALA A 21 13.93 -3.85 -6.76
CA ALA A 21 14.60 -5.14 -6.88
C ALA A 21 13.68 -6.25 -7.37
N GLU A 22 12.45 -6.32 -6.84
CA GLU A 22 11.53 -7.41 -7.11
C GLU A 22 10.69 -7.21 -8.37
N LEU A 23 10.36 -5.97 -8.70
CA LEU A 23 9.47 -5.67 -9.81
C LEU A 23 10.19 -5.07 -11.01
N GLY A 24 11.45 -4.68 -10.86
CA GLY A 24 12.21 -4.07 -11.94
C GLY A 24 11.67 -2.70 -12.37
N VAL A 25 10.87 -2.07 -11.52
CA VAL A 25 10.31 -0.75 -11.81
C VAL A 25 11.28 0.34 -11.39
N GLU A 26 11.11 1.53 -11.95
CA GLU A 26 11.83 2.69 -11.47
C GLU A 26 11.50 2.89 -10.00
N ARG A 27 12.54 3.22 -9.19
CA ARG A 27 12.37 3.33 -7.75
C ARG A 27 11.25 4.30 -7.40
N PRO A 28 10.19 3.82 -6.72
CA PRO A 28 9.15 4.71 -6.22
C PRO A 28 9.75 5.69 -5.23
N GLN A 29 9.44 6.95 -5.39
CA GLN A 29 9.95 7.98 -4.51
C GLN A 29 8.79 8.68 -3.83
N ARG A 30 9.08 9.17 -2.63
CA ARG A 30 8.16 10.03 -1.93
C ARG A 30 7.99 11.30 -2.75
N ARG A 31 6.76 11.66 -3.07
CA ARG A 31 6.48 12.88 -3.80
C ARG A 31 6.75 14.10 -2.90
N LEU A 32 7.32 15.14 -3.48
CA LEU A 32 7.55 16.39 -2.74
C LEU A 32 6.25 16.98 -2.21
N GLU A 33 5.18 16.80 -2.94
CA GLU A 33 3.84 17.26 -2.56
C GLU A 33 3.33 16.60 -1.28
N GLN A 34 3.82 15.42 -0.94
CA GLN A 34 3.43 14.72 0.29
C GLN A 34 3.74 15.48 1.56
N THR A 35 4.72 16.39 1.50
CA THR A 35 5.03 17.23 2.65
C THR A 35 4.02 18.35 2.86
N ARG A 36 3.19 18.61 1.86
CA ARG A 36 2.21 19.70 1.85
C ARG A 36 0.78 19.21 1.88
N GLU A 37 0.51 18.00 1.42
CA GLU A 37 -0.81 17.41 1.37
C GLU A 37 -0.95 16.29 2.41
N VAL A 38 -1.78 16.53 3.40
CA VAL A 38 -1.97 15.65 4.56
C VAL A 38 -2.53 14.28 4.16
N ASP A 39 -3.25 14.22 3.04
CA ASP A 39 -3.99 13.03 2.64
C ASP A 39 -3.34 12.21 1.53
N MET A 40 -2.11 12.51 1.15
CA MET A 40 -1.38 11.70 0.20
C MET A 40 -0.79 10.46 0.85
N GLY A 41 -0.78 9.35 0.12
CA GLY A 41 -0.10 8.14 0.55
C GLY A 41 1.42 8.29 0.49
N ASP A 42 2.13 7.36 1.08
CA ASP A 42 3.58 7.45 1.24
C ASP A 42 4.35 7.20 -0.05
N LEU A 43 3.89 6.25 -0.87
CA LEU A 43 4.54 5.88 -2.13
C LEU A 43 3.50 5.68 -3.22
N VAL A 44 3.94 5.84 -4.47
CA VAL A 44 3.11 5.57 -5.65
C VAL A 44 3.83 4.54 -6.50
N LEU A 45 3.12 3.50 -6.94
CA LEU A 45 3.67 2.43 -7.74
C LEU A 45 2.88 2.28 -9.04
N GLY A 46 3.60 2.21 -10.18
CA GLY A 46 3.01 1.99 -11.51
C GLY A 46 2.19 3.19 -11.97
N ASP A 47 2.69 4.05 -12.81
CA ASP A 47 2.00 5.19 -13.45
C ASP A 47 0.70 5.67 -12.75
N ASP A 48 0.80 6.02 -11.46
CA ASP A 48 -0.33 6.45 -10.62
C ASP A 48 -1.43 5.39 -10.46
N LEU A 49 -1.05 4.10 -10.46
CA LEU A 49 -2.00 3.00 -10.29
C LEU A 49 -2.25 2.66 -8.82
N PHE A 50 -1.19 2.41 -8.07
CA PHE A 50 -1.27 2.05 -6.66
C PHE A 50 -0.75 3.17 -5.77
N MET A 51 -1.52 3.51 -4.76
CA MET A 51 -1.07 4.42 -3.70
C MET A 51 -0.84 3.61 -2.43
N ILE A 52 0.39 3.64 -1.94
CA ILE A 52 0.84 2.78 -0.86
C ILE A 52 0.97 3.58 0.42
N GLU A 53 0.33 3.11 1.46
CA GLU A 53 0.46 3.63 2.83
C GLU A 53 1.37 2.67 3.59
N ALA A 54 2.45 3.18 4.17
CA ALA A 54 3.43 2.36 4.86
C ALA A 54 3.39 2.63 6.37
N LYS A 55 3.30 1.57 7.16
CA LYS A 55 3.23 1.65 8.62
C LYS A 55 4.24 0.70 9.25
N ARG A 56 5.15 1.23 10.07
CA ARG A 56 6.08 0.42 10.84
C ARG A 56 6.02 0.82 12.32
N TYR A 57 5.80 -0.19 13.16
CA TYR A 57 5.64 0.01 14.60
C TYR A 57 6.47 -0.99 15.38
N ALA A 58 6.71 -0.69 16.64
CA ALA A 58 7.34 -1.61 17.57
C ALA A 58 6.53 -2.91 17.66
N ALA A 59 7.20 -4.00 18.05
CA ALA A 59 6.55 -5.30 18.21
C ALA A 59 5.26 -5.18 19.02
N SER A 60 4.19 -5.74 18.47
CA SER A 60 2.87 -5.70 19.08
C SER A 60 2.30 -7.11 19.18
N SER A 61 1.44 -7.33 20.16
CA SER A 61 0.70 -8.59 20.26
C SER A 61 -0.29 -8.71 19.11
N GLY A 62 -0.26 -9.79 18.36
CA GLY A 62 -1.25 -10.10 17.34
C GLY A 62 -0.82 -9.90 15.90
N GLY A 63 0.07 -9.01 15.60
CA GLY A 63 0.60 -8.80 14.25
C GLY A 63 -0.42 -8.39 13.19
N TRP A 64 -1.59 -7.94 13.60
CA TRP A 64 -2.66 -7.54 12.70
C TRP A 64 -2.64 -6.03 12.48
N PHE A 65 -3.14 -5.58 11.33
CA PHE A 65 -3.21 -4.15 11.05
C PHE A 65 -4.37 -3.49 11.82
N ARG A 66 -4.22 -2.20 12.09
CA ARG A 66 -5.28 -1.41 12.73
C ARG A 66 -6.27 -0.94 11.67
N PRO A 67 -7.59 -1.02 11.96
CA PRO A 67 -8.61 -0.59 10.98
C PRO A 67 -8.43 0.84 10.48
N GLU A 68 -7.96 1.75 11.32
CA GLU A 68 -7.73 3.15 10.93
C GLU A 68 -6.63 3.30 9.88
N TRP A 69 -5.67 2.37 9.82
CA TRP A 69 -4.64 2.39 8.78
C TRP A 69 -5.23 2.09 7.41
N TRP A 70 -6.13 1.12 7.34
CA TRP A 70 -6.80 0.78 6.10
C TRP A 70 -7.74 1.90 5.66
N ALA A 71 -8.47 2.52 6.59
CA ALA A 71 -9.32 3.66 6.31
C ALA A 71 -8.50 4.83 5.76
N GLN A 72 -7.33 5.09 6.32
CA GLN A 72 -6.42 6.13 5.86
C GLN A 72 -5.93 5.85 4.43
N ALA A 73 -5.54 4.60 4.16
CA ALA A 73 -5.08 4.19 2.83
C ALA A 73 -6.18 4.37 1.79
N LYS A 74 -7.40 3.94 2.09
CA LYS A 74 -8.55 4.08 1.18
C LYS A 74 -8.87 5.55 0.90
N SER A 75 -8.88 6.37 1.94
CA SER A 75 -9.19 7.79 1.81
C SER A 75 -8.18 8.51 0.91
N ALA A 76 -6.90 8.27 1.13
CA ALA A 76 -5.85 8.89 0.34
C ALA A 76 -5.93 8.47 -1.13
N ALA A 77 -6.10 7.18 -1.39
CA ALA A 77 -6.16 6.65 -2.76
C ALA A 77 -7.40 7.17 -3.51
N ALA A 78 -8.55 7.25 -2.84
CA ALA A 78 -9.79 7.72 -3.46
C ALA A 78 -9.67 9.15 -3.98
N LYS A 79 -8.96 10.00 -3.27
CA LYS A 79 -8.76 11.41 -3.67
C LYS A 79 -7.97 11.54 -4.96
N HIS A 80 -7.14 10.56 -5.29
CA HIS A 80 -6.26 10.59 -6.45
C HIS A 80 -6.62 9.55 -7.51
N ASN A 81 -7.77 8.90 -7.36
CA ASN A 81 -8.25 7.85 -8.26
C ASN A 81 -7.21 6.73 -8.44
N MET A 82 -6.67 6.25 -7.34
CA MET A 82 -5.70 5.16 -7.31
C MET A 82 -6.22 4.00 -6.48
N ILE A 83 -5.57 2.85 -6.61
CA ILE A 83 -5.89 1.66 -5.83
C ILE A 83 -5.09 1.72 -4.51
N PRO A 84 -5.75 1.62 -3.36
CA PRO A 84 -5.04 1.65 -2.08
C PRO A 84 -4.32 0.33 -1.80
N VAL A 85 -3.13 0.44 -1.24
CA VAL A 85 -2.39 -0.69 -0.69
C VAL A 85 -1.83 -0.25 0.65
N LEU A 86 -2.06 -1.04 1.68
CA LEU A 86 -1.44 -0.82 2.98
C LEU A 86 -0.31 -1.83 3.14
N VAL A 87 0.89 -1.34 3.46
CA VAL A 87 2.02 -2.22 3.80
C VAL A 87 2.40 -1.92 5.23
N TYR A 88 2.45 -2.95 6.06
CA TYR A 88 2.82 -2.75 7.44
C TYR A 88 3.80 -3.80 7.93
N ARG A 89 4.57 -3.43 8.93
CA ARG A 89 5.50 -4.32 9.60
C ARG A 89 5.64 -3.93 11.06
N TYR A 90 5.54 -4.92 11.92
CA TYR A 90 5.99 -4.78 13.30
C TYR A 90 7.46 -5.20 13.37
N ASP A 91 8.22 -4.58 14.26
CA ASP A 91 9.64 -4.90 14.40
C ASP A 91 9.85 -6.40 14.54
N ARG A 92 10.84 -6.93 13.83
CA ARG A 92 11.22 -8.35 13.78
C ARG A 92 10.19 -9.27 13.11
N LEU A 93 9.12 -8.71 12.55
CA LEU A 93 8.16 -9.49 11.79
C LEU A 93 8.26 -9.14 10.29
N PRO A 94 7.82 -10.04 9.40
CA PRO A 94 7.88 -9.76 7.97
C PRO A 94 6.87 -8.72 7.55
N ASN A 95 7.08 -8.15 6.35
CA ASN A 95 6.12 -7.24 5.73
C ASN A 95 4.81 -7.96 5.47
N ARG A 96 3.71 -7.27 5.72
CA ARG A 96 2.35 -7.68 5.35
C ARG A 96 1.75 -6.65 4.43
N PHE A 97 1.04 -7.12 3.41
CA PHE A 97 0.43 -6.27 2.40
C PHE A 97 -1.08 -6.45 2.46
N VAL A 98 -1.81 -5.35 2.42
CA VAL A 98 -3.27 -5.35 2.43
C VAL A 98 -3.76 -4.76 1.11
N PHE A 99 -4.52 -5.56 0.37
CA PHE A 99 -5.15 -5.15 -0.89
C PHE A 99 -6.66 -5.13 -0.72
N PRO A 100 -7.37 -4.27 -1.48
CA PRO A 100 -8.81 -4.45 -1.60
C PRO A 100 -9.10 -5.76 -2.36
N ILE A 101 -10.13 -6.46 -1.94
CA ILE A 101 -10.41 -7.79 -2.51
C ILE A 101 -10.59 -7.77 -4.03
N PHE A 102 -11.08 -6.67 -4.62
CA PHE A 102 -11.27 -6.61 -6.07
C PHE A 102 -9.96 -6.77 -6.84
N VAL A 103 -8.82 -6.44 -6.23
CA VAL A 103 -7.50 -6.59 -6.86
C VAL A 103 -7.12 -8.06 -6.99
N ILE A 104 -7.52 -8.87 -6.02
CA ILE A 104 -7.16 -10.29 -5.94
C ILE A 104 -8.25 -11.16 -6.55
N GLN A 105 -9.50 -10.76 -6.39
CA GLN A 105 -10.66 -11.52 -6.84
C GLN A 105 -11.42 -10.70 -7.89
N PRO A 106 -11.21 -10.96 -9.19
CA PRO A 106 -11.81 -10.16 -10.25
C PRO A 106 -13.34 -10.09 -10.24
N ASP A 107 -14.00 -11.10 -9.67
CA ASP A 107 -15.47 -11.13 -9.57
C ASP A 107 -16.03 -9.99 -8.72
N TYR A 108 -15.21 -9.39 -7.86
CA TYR A 108 -15.57 -8.23 -7.09
C TYR A 108 -15.27 -6.91 -7.79
N CYS A 109 -14.66 -6.98 -8.97
CA CYS A 109 -14.39 -5.80 -9.76
C CYS A 109 -15.70 -5.35 -10.38
N VAL A 110 -16.25 -4.26 -9.88
CA VAL A 110 -17.45 -3.66 -10.45
C VAL A 110 -17.04 -2.99 -11.74
N ASP A 111 -17.81 -3.20 -12.76
CA ASP A 111 -17.62 -2.54 -14.05
C ASP A 111 -17.93 -1.05 -13.86
N ASP A 112 -16.95 -0.31 -13.39
CA ASP A 112 -17.11 1.08 -13.04
C ASP A 112 -16.44 1.98 -14.08
N GLN A 113 -17.26 2.72 -14.79
CA GLN A 113 -16.79 3.66 -15.81
C GLN A 113 -16.14 4.91 -15.20
N PHE A 114 -16.20 5.07 -13.88
CA PHE A 114 -15.79 6.30 -13.19
C PHE A 114 -14.55 6.14 -12.29
N GLY A 115 -13.82 5.05 -12.42
CA GLY A 115 -12.61 4.82 -11.64
C GLY A 115 -12.69 3.55 -10.81
N TRP A 116 -11.78 3.45 -9.83
CA TRP A 116 -11.71 2.28 -8.98
C TRP A 116 -12.79 2.31 -7.89
N PRO A 117 -13.27 1.14 -7.44
CA PRO A 117 -14.16 1.11 -6.28
C PRO A 117 -13.53 1.82 -5.08
N THR A 118 -14.33 2.53 -4.30
CA THR A 118 -13.88 3.23 -3.11
C THR A 118 -14.58 2.77 -1.85
N GLU A 119 -15.71 2.08 -1.99
CA GLU A 119 -16.53 1.63 -0.87
C GLU A 119 -17.14 0.25 -1.16
N GLY A 120 -17.76 -0.33 -0.14
CA GLY A 120 -18.49 -1.58 -0.28
C GLY A 120 -17.61 -2.82 -0.19
N ASN A 121 -18.17 -3.96 -0.57
CA ASN A 121 -17.52 -5.25 -0.44
C ASN A 121 -16.26 -5.39 -1.29
N ALA A 122 -16.20 -4.70 -2.43
CA ALA A 122 -15.02 -4.68 -3.29
C ALA A 122 -13.78 -4.16 -2.58
N MET A 123 -13.97 -3.34 -1.55
CA MET A 123 -12.89 -2.74 -0.77
C MET A 123 -12.55 -3.49 0.51
N SER A 124 -13.09 -4.69 0.70
CA SER A 124 -12.75 -5.53 1.85
C SER A 124 -11.25 -5.81 1.86
N PRO A 125 -10.57 -5.64 3.01
CA PRO A 125 -9.13 -5.81 3.07
C PRO A 125 -8.72 -7.29 3.07
N VAL A 126 -7.74 -7.62 2.24
CA VAL A 126 -7.13 -8.96 2.19
C VAL A 126 -5.66 -8.82 2.52
N VAL A 127 -5.22 -9.53 3.56
CA VAL A 127 -3.83 -9.50 4.00
C VAL A 127 -3.05 -10.64 3.36
N VAL A 128 -1.94 -10.33 2.72
CA VAL A 128 -1.08 -11.31 2.09
C VAL A 128 0.37 -11.09 2.50
N ASP A 129 1.21 -12.11 2.32
CA ASP A 129 2.64 -11.98 2.54
C ASP A 129 3.32 -11.29 1.36
N GLN A 130 4.62 -11.03 1.50
CA GLN A 130 5.39 -10.32 0.48
C GLN A 130 5.45 -11.08 -0.84
N GLU A 131 5.60 -12.40 -0.81
CA GLU A 131 5.69 -13.21 -2.01
C GLU A 131 4.41 -13.10 -2.84
N VAL A 132 3.27 -13.27 -2.20
CA VAL A 132 1.97 -13.12 -2.86
C VAL A 132 1.76 -11.70 -3.36
N ALA A 133 2.13 -10.70 -2.55
CA ALA A 133 2.02 -9.30 -2.96
C ALA A 133 2.79 -9.00 -4.24
N MET A 134 4.02 -9.51 -4.34
CA MET A 134 4.83 -9.31 -5.55
C MET A 134 4.19 -9.96 -6.77
N MET A 135 3.58 -11.13 -6.62
CA MET A 135 2.82 -11.77 -7.70
C MET A 135 1.65 -10.89 -8.16
N VAL A 136 0.90 -10.35 -7.22
CA VAL A 136 -0.23 -9.46 -7.52
C VAL A 136 0.24 -8.20 -8.26
N PHE A 137 1.28 -7.58 -7.79
CA PHE A 137 1.83 -6.39 -8.45
C PHE A 137 2.29 -6.69 -9.87
N ARG A 138 3.00 -7.80 -10.08
CA ARG A 138 3.46 -8.17 -11.43
C ARG A 138 2.30 -8.34 -12.39
N GLU A 139 1.24 -8.97 -11.94
CA GLU A 139 0.05 -9.18 -12.76
C GLU A 139 -0.59 -7.85 -13.15
N TRP A 140 -0.80 -6.95 -12.19
CA TRP A 140 -1.43 -5.65 -12.45
C TRP A 140 -0.54 -4.69 -13.24
N LEU A 141 0.76 -4.74 -13.02
CA LEU A 141 1.73 -3.88 -13.73
C LEU A 141 2.16 -4.48 -15.07
N VAL A 142 1.76 -5.67 -15.37
CA VAL A 142 2.07 -6.41 -16.63
C VAL A 142 3.59 -6.54 -16.82
N ILE A 143 4.27 -7.02 -15.79
CA ILE A 143 5.72 -7.25 -15.82
C ILE A 143 6.10 -8.67 -15.39
#